data_4a6bb4360036b467d42a634de1016422
#
_entry.id   4a6bb4360036b467d42a634de1016422
#
_cell.length_a   1.000
_cell.length_b   1.000
_cell.length_c   1.000
_cell.angle_alpha   90.00
_cell.angle_beta   90.00
_cell.angle_gamma   90.00
#
_symmetry.space_group_name_H-M   'P 1'
#
loop_
_entity.id
_entity.type
_entity.pdbx_description
1 polymer ?
#
loop_
_entity_poly.entity_id
_entity_poly.type
_entity_poly.pdbx_seq_one_letter_code
_entity_poly.pdbx_strand_id
1 'polypeptide(L)'
;MAVLAGRTQRVLANGVYSGLAVTAALGALALGNALRHGLMAPMPAQTAVSASPQVDDARGTGHAAVAGLDAGALRHAGQGAAPSAALSRPISALSRSQGSDVPGNTSVSVRATSPRPLLATMPALEITPLREIPLGLVGDVAGLAQARDFMLVLGADGRLWARGLNTRGQLGVGIAQAQVNDFLPLPGHDYQAVAVGGAHALALDRQGNLWGWGDDRYGQLGRGRANHTPQDRPTRIARDIVAMAAGDRHSLAIRKDGALLAWGENRWGEVGNGSQESVTEPVVVGEGFRAVAAGAGYSLAIDRQGRLWAWGRGESGRLGTGNENDQSRPVLIGNGYRSVTASTAQSFAIGQDGTLWAWGSNLLGQLGDGTHEDRLSPVKIGSGYVAVAAGGAHAVGLQRDGSVWAWGSNGVGQLADGSLDDRLRPARIGRGYDFIGAAGAASTLARRDGVLRMAGARLLQ
;
A
#
# COMPACT_ATOMS: atom_id res chain seq x y z
N MET A 1 18.38 -19.19 -27.88
CA MET A 1 18.39 -17.81 -27.34
C MET A 1 17.22 -16.93 -27.83
N ALA A 2 16.73 -17.08 -29.06
CA ALA A 2 15.59 -16.27 -29.56
C ALA A 2 14.23 -16.60 -28.95
N VAL A 3 14.02 -17.78 -28.39
CA VAL A 3 12.74 -18.21 -27.78
C VAL A 3 12.56 -17.65 -26.36
N LEU A 4 13.65 -17.40 -25.62
CA LEU A 4 13.58 -16.79 -24.28
C LEU A 4 13.29 -15.28 -24.33
N ALA A 5 13.82 -14.56 -25.32
CA ALA A 5 13.59 -13.12 -25.48
C ALA A 5 12.13 -12.79 -25.82
N GLY A 6 11.44 -13.65 -26.58
CA GLY A 6 10.03 -13.46 -26.95
C GLY A 6 9.05 -13.68 -25.79
N ARG A 7 9.40 -14.52 -24.80
CA ARG A 7 8.55 -14.75 -23.62
C ARG A 7 8.64 -13.63 -22.60
N THR A 8 9.81 -13.06 -22.39
CA THR A 8 10.00 -11.94 -21.44
C THR A 8 9.26 -10.66 -21.89
N GLN A 9 9.18 -10.41 -23.20
CA GLN A 9 8.42 -9.26 -23.73
C GLN A 9 6.89 -9.43 -23.62
N ARG A 10 6.36 -10.67 -23.70
CA ARG A 10 4.92 -10.91 -23.52
C ARG A 10 4.48 -10.75 -22.06
N VAL A 11 5.34 -11.08 -21.10
CA VAL A 11 5.05 -10.99 -19.66
C VAL A 11 4.91 -9.53 -19.20
N LEU A 12 5.71 -8.61 -19.76
CA LEU A 12 5.59 -7.18 -19.45
C LEU A 12 4.33 -6.53 -20.06
N ALA A 13 3.70 -7.15 -21.05
CA ALA A 13 2.49 -6.64 -21.71
C ALA A 13 1.18 -7.02 -20.99
N ASN A 14 1.19 -8.07 -20.14
CA ASN A 14 -0.02 -8.60 -19.50
C ASN A 14 0.03 -8.54 -17.96
N GLY A 15 1.00 -7.85 -17.37
CA GLY A 15 1.14 -7.77 -15.91
C GLY A 15 0.14 -6.81 -15.27
N VAL A 16 -0.92 -7.35 -14.70
CA VAL A 16 -1.84 -6.64 -13.79
C VAL A 16 -1.44 -7.00 -12.37
N TYR A 17 -1.18 -6.00 -11.53
CA TYR A 17 -0.66 -6.16 -10.18
C TYR A 17 -1.76 -5.98 -9.13
N SER A 18 -1.62 -6.65 -7.99
CA SER A 18 -2.57 -6.62 -6.87
C SER A 18 -2.80 -5.20 -6.31
N GLY A 19 -3.91 -4.98 -5.66
CA GLY A 19 -4.53 -3.72 -5.25
C GLY A 19 -3.65 -2.65 -4.57
N LEU A 20 -2.39 -2.95 -4.25
CA LEU A 20 -1.40 -1.98 -3.77
C LEU A 20 -0.23 -1.78 -4.75
N ALA A 21 -0.15 -2.57 -5.83
CA ALA A 21 0.95 -2.55 -6.80
C ALA A 21 0.52 -2.28 -8.26
N VAL A 22 -0.78 -2.10 -8.53
CA VAL A 22 -1.36 -2.03 -9.90
C VAL A 22 -0.83 -0.86 -10.73
N THR A 23 -0.38 0.21 -10.10
CA THR A 23 -0.06 1.47 -10.78
C THR A 23 1.28 1.51 -11.52
N ALA A 24 2.21 0.61 -11.17
CA ALA A 24 3.53 0.59 -11.80
C ALA A 24 3.56 0.01 -13.21
N ALA A 25 2.63 -0.89 -13.54
CA ALA A 25 2.64 -1.62 -14.81
C ALA A 25 1.98 -0.86 -15.96
N LEU A 26 0.99 -0.01 -15.70
CA LEU A 26 0.31 0.76 -16.76
C LEU A 26 1.21 1.82 -17.37
N GLY A 27 2.16 2.40 -16.62
CA GLY A 27 3.17 3.31 -17.16
C GLY A 27 4.15 2.64 -18.13
N ALA A 28 4.48 1.36 -17.92
CA ALA A 28 5.36 0.58 -18.80
C ALA A 28 4.64 0.13 -20.10
N LEU A 29 3.32 -0.08 -20.04
CA LEU A 29 2.50 -0.41 -21.23
C LEU A 29 2.37 0.78 -22.21
N ALA A 30 2.25 2.00 -21.71
CA ALA A 30 2.17 3.19 -22.55
C ALA A 30 3.49 3.46 -23.32
N LEU A 31 4.66 3.22 -22.69
CA LEU A 31 5.96 3.29 -23.35
C LEU A 31 6.19 2.16 -24.36
N GLY A 32 5.73 0.94 -24.06
CA GLY A 32 5.88 -0.23 -24.94
C GLY A 32 5.07 -0.10 -26.23
N ASN A 33 3.92 0.55 -26.21
CA ASN A 33 3.10 0.78 -27.39
C ASN A 33 3.63 1.94 -28.28
N ALA A 34 4.22 2.98 -27.68
CA ALA A 34 4.83 4.07 -28.46
C ALA A 34 6.05 3.61 -29.27
N LEU A 35 6.81 2.61 -28.76
CA LEU A 35 7.94 2.01 -29.46
C LEU A 35 7.51 1.01 -30.56
N ARG A 36 6.30 0.48 -30.52
CA ARG A 36 5.81 -0.47 -31.56
C ARG A 36 5.22 0.19 -32.79
N HIS A 37 4.84 1.45 -32.72
CA HIS A 37 4.18 2.14 -33.83
C HIS A 37 5.04 3.14 -34.59
N GLY A 38 6.38 3.13 -34.40
CA GLY A 38 7.29 3.88 -35.25
C GLY A 38 7.09 5.40 -35.27
N LEU A 39 6.46 5.98 -34.24
CA LEU A 39 6.07 7.39 -34.18
C LEU A 39 7.14 8.31 -33.56
N MET A 40 8.39 7.86 -33.46
CA MET A 40 9.51 8.74 -33.12
C MET A 40 10.69 8.46 -34.03
N ALA A 41 10.91 9.34 -34.99
CA ALA A 41 12.17 9.42 -35.72
C ALA A 41 13.30 9.91 -34.79
N PRO A 42 14.54 9.41 -34.93
CA PRO A 42 15.64 9.87 -34.10
C PRO A 42 15.99 11.32 -34.43
N MET A 43 15.99 12.17 -33.41
CA MET A 43 16.51 13.55 -33.56
C MET A 43 18.05 13.51 -33.72
N PRO A 44 18.63 14.32 -34.58
CA PRO A 44 20.09 14.38 -34.77
C PRO A 44 20.76 15.03 -33.54
N ALA A 45 21.92 14.52 -33.22
CA ALA A 45 22.78 15.01 -32.14
C ALA A 45 23.18 16.50 -32.41
N GLN A 46 22.81 17.39 -31.51
CA GLN A 46 23.33 18.73 -31.48
C GLN A 46 24.62 18.78 -30.69
N THR A 47 25.68 19.17 -31.35
CA THR A 47 27.02 19.50 -30.85
C THR A 47 26.96 20.63 -29.82
N ALA A 48 27.58 20.41 -28.66
CA ALA A 48 27.76 21.42 -27.63
C ALA A 48 28.67 22.53 -28.12
N VAL A 49 28.18 23.78 -28.09
CA VAL A 49 29.01 24.99 -28.19
C VAL A 49 28.98 25.66 -26.82
N SER A 50 30.15 25.76 -26.22
CA SER A 50 30.45 26.49 -24.99
C SER A 50 30.38 28.00 -25.26
N ALA A 51 29.64 28.75 -24.46
CA ALA A 51 29.79 30.22 -24.36
C ALA A 51 29.63 30.63 -22.90
N SER A 52 30.67 31.22 -22.37
CA SER A 52 30.76 31.88 -21.06
C SER A 52 30.01 33.21 -21.06
N PRO A 53 29.43 33.67 -19.95
CA PRO A 53 28.77 34.97 -19.87
C PRO A 53 29.76 36.11 -19.61
N GLN A 54 29.68 37.16 -20.42
CA GLN A 54 30.27 38.47 -20.09
C GLN A 54 29.23 39.28 -19.28
N VAL A 55 29.81 39.93 -18.27
CA VAL A 55 29.16 40.96 -17.44
C VAL A 55 29.21 42.27 -18.17
N ASP A 56 28.08 42.98 -18.29
CA ASP A 56 28.04 44.43 -18.58
C ASP A 56 27.11 45.14 -17.62
N ASP A 57 27.68 46.17 -17.03
CA ASP A 57 27.18 47.08 -16.02
C ASP A 57 26.52 48.29 -16.72
N ALA A 58 25.31 48.69 -16.39
CA ALA A 58 24.81 50.03 -16.72
C ALA A 58 23.74 50.50 -15.72
N ARG A 59 24.12 51.53 -15.00
CA ARG A 59 23.35 52.40 -14.10
C ARG A 59 22.24 53.18 -14.80
N GLY A 60 21.16 53.49 -14.04
CA GLY A 60 20.21 54.55 -14.43
C GLY A 60 19.02 54.62 -13.50
N THR A 61 19.11 55.27 -12.41
CA THR A 61 18.41 56.44 -11.83
C THR A 61 16.93 56.67 -12.15
N GLY A 62 16.10 56.88 -11.13
CA GLY A 62 14.87 57.71 -11.21
C GLY A 62 13.80 57.37 -10.18
N HIS A 63 13.88 58.01 -9.02
CA HIS A 63 12.88 58.73 -8.17
C HIS A 63 11.37 58.39 -8.36
N ALA A 64 10.63 58.16 -7.34
CA ALA A 64 10.12 58.82 -6.14
C ALA A 64 8.58 58.73 -6.20
N ALA A 65 7.84 58.47 -5.17
CA ALA A 65 7.23 59.18 -4.08
C ALA A 65 6.21 58.27 -3.39
N VAL A 66 6.31 57.99 -2.14
CA VAL A 66 5.82 58.60 -0.89
C VAL A 66 4.30 58.94 -0.89
N ALA A 67 3.60 58.22 -0.01
CA ALA A 67 2.54 58.70 0.96
C ALA A 67 1.97 57.42 1.57
N GLY A 68 1.93 57.17 2.84
CA GLY A 68 1.92 58.00 4.05
C GLY A 68 0.62 57.79 4.80
N LEU A 69 0.76 57.48 6.12
CA LEU A 69 -0.23 57.68 7.20
C LEU A 69 -1.18 56.48 7.46
N ASP A 70 -1.53 56.11 8.64
CA ASP A 70 -1.02 56.41 10.01
C ASP A 70 -1.60 55.41 11.00
N ALA A 71 -0.97 55.38 12.15
CA ALA A 71 -1.20 54.57 13.32
C ALA A 71 -2.53 54.81 14.04
N GLY A 72 -2.96 53.81 14.78
CA GLY A 72 -4.01 53.91 15.78
C GLY A 72 -3.92 52.81 16.82
N ALA A 73 -3.09 53.04 17.82
CA ALA A 73 -2.97 52.23 19.01
C ALA A 73 -4.18 52.38 19.92
N LEU A 74 -4.59 51.34 20.62
CA LEU A 74 -5.09 51.46 22.00
C LEU A 74 -4.83 50.18 22.79
N ARG A 75 -4.14 50.38 23.89
CA ARG A 75 -3.81 49.42 24.96
C ARG A 75 -4.99 49.26 25.90
N HIS A 76 -5.11 48.08 26.55
CA HIS A 76 -5.28 47.85 28.01
C HIS A 76 -5.22 46.36 28.23
N ALA A 77 -4.25 45.78 28.91
CA ALA A 77 -3.86 45.75 30.32
C ALA A 77 -4.86 45.00 31.23
N GLY A 78 -4.34 43.94 31.84
CA GLY A 78 -4.93 43.30 33.03
C GLY A 78 -4.61 41.81 33.04
N GLN A 79 -3.43 41.35 33.51
CA GLN A 79 -3.12 40.71 34.80
C GLN A 79 -4.11 39.57 35.14
N GLY A 80 -3.72 38.33 35.45
CA GLY A 80 -2.56 37.81 36.09
C GLY A 80 -2.77 36.34 36.46
N ALA A 81 -1.67 35.73 36.80
CA ALA A 81 -1.48 34.55 37.64
C ALA A 81 -1.34 33.17 37.00
N ALA A 82 -0.12 32.75 36.80
CA ALA A 82 0.37 31.41 37.09
C ALA A 82 0.81 31.36 38.57
N PRO A 83 1.31 30.24 39.14
CA PRO A 83 1.42 28.84 38.69
C PRO A 83 1.01 27.86 39.83
N SER A 84 0.91 26.56 39.51
CA SER A 84 1.21 25.57 40.55
C SER A 84 1.85 24.32 39.94
N ALA A 85 3.04 24.08 40.46
CA ALA A 85 3.96 23.03 40.13
C ALA A 85 3.61 21.73 40.87
N ALA A 86 4.11 20.63 40.24
CA ALA A 86 4.68 19.41 40.80
C ALA A 86 3.87 18.61 41.85
N LEU A 87 3.82 17.30 41.61
CA LEU A 87 4.44 16.32 42.51
C LEU A 87 4.40 14.91 41.92
N SER A 88 5.57 14.50 41.49
CA SER A 88 5.99 13.10 41.39
C SER A 88 6.17 12.53 42.79
N ARG A 89 5.69 11.29 43.04
CA ARG A 89 6.34 10.42 44.03
C ARG A 89 5.93 8.95 43.83
N PRO A 90 6.88 8.01 44.04
CA PRO A 90 6.70 6.57 43.86
C PRO A 90 6.18 5.91 45.14
N ILE A 91 5.46 4.81 45.02
CA ILE A 91 5.09 3.98 46.17
C ILE A 91 5.98 2.75 46.21
N SER A 92 6.89 2.80 47.20
CA SER A 92 7.64 1.64 47.69
C SER A 92 6.93 1.05 48.91
N ALA A 93 6.88 -0.25 48.94
CA ALA A 93 6.92 -1.15 50.08
C ALA A 93 6.28 -0.75 51.45
N LEU A 94 5.42 -1.61 51.94
CA LEU A 94 5.27 -1.82 53.39
C LEU A 94 5.12 -3.32 53.73
N SER A 95 5.97 -3.69 54.67
CA SER A 95 6.18 -5.01 55.23
C SER A 95 5.28 -5.27 56.46
N ARG A 96 5.01 -6.55 56.73
CA ARG A 96 4.90 -7.26 58.03
C ARG A 96 4.08 -6.68 59.19
N SER A 97 3.16 -7.52 59.72
CA SER A 97 3.12 -8.02 61.13
C SER A 97 2.13 -9.16 61.23
N GLN A 98 2.53 -10.35 61.64
CA GLN A 98 2.48 -10.99 62.95
C GLN A 98 1.05 -11.02 63.56
N GLY A 99 0.40 -12.16 63.75
CA GLY A 99 0.61 -13.26 64.62
C GLY A 99 -0.69 -13.68 65.25
N SER A 100 -0.94 -14.91 65.43
CA SER A 100 -1.31 -15.66 66.69
C SER A 100 -2.08 -16.97 66.37
N ASP A 101 -1.45 -18.04 66.64
CA ASP A 101 -1.77 -19.25 67.44
C ASP A 101 -3.18 -19.87 67.45
N VAL A 102 -3.30 -21.12 66.97
CA VAL A 102 -3.36 -22.50 67.57
C VAL A 102 -4.79 -23.03 67.75
N PRO A 103 -5.07 -24.37 67.83
CA PRO A 103 -4.62 -25.55 67.12
C PRO A 103 -5.78 -26.48 66.67
N GLY A 104 -5.47 -27.48 65.86
CA GLY A 104 -6.45 -28.54 65.56
C GLY A 104 -5.94 -29.57 64.55
N ASN A 105 -5.35 -30.62 65.12
CA ASN A 105 -4.78 -31.78 64.51
C ASN A 105 -5.80 -32.66 63.77
N THR A 106 -5.60 -32.96 62.49
CA THR A 106 -5.89 -34.29 61.91
C THR A 106 -5.17 -34.39 60.56
N SER A 107 -4.15 -35.24 60.56
CA SER A 107 -3.40 -35.69 59.41
C SER A 107 -4.25 -36.60 58.52
N VAL A 108 -4.64 -36.13 57.35
CA VAL A 108 -5.07 -36.98 56.23
C VAL A 108 -3.99 -36.90 55.15
N SER A 109 -3.23 -37.99 55.03
CA SER A 109 -2.27 -38.21 53.98
C SER A 109 -3.00 -38.38 52.67
N VAL A 110 -3.10 -37.28 51.87
CA VAL A 110 -3.51 -37.33 50.46
C VAL A 110 -2.24 -37.45 49.64
N ARG A 111 -2.00 -38.63 49.06
CA ARG A 111 -1.01 -38.84 48.02
C ARG A 111 -1.31 -37.82 46.90
N ALA A 112 -0.46 -36.84 46.75
CA ALA A 112 -0.45 -35.96 45.58
C ALA A 112 -0.06 -36.77 44.33
N THR A 113 -1.04 -37.18 43.57
CA THR A 113 -0.83 -37.53 42.18
C THR A 113 -0.62 -36.21 41.42
N SER A 114 0.63 -35.95 41.04
CA SER A 114 0.97 -34.83 40.15
C SER A 114 0.11 -34.89 38.93
N PRO A 115 -0.62 -33.82 38.58
CA PRO A 115 -1.23 -33.75 37.27
C PRO A 115 -0.10 -33.66 36.25
N ARG A 116 0.04 -34.67 35.40
CA ARG A 116 0.78 -34.54 34.15
C ARG A 116 0.23 -33.33 33.44
N PRO A 117 1.06 -32.35 33.01
CA PRO A 117 0.62 -31.35 32.09
C PRO A 117 0.24 -32.08 30.79
N LEU A 118 -1.02 -32.03 30.42
CA LEU A 118 -1.47 -32.22 29.06
C LEU A 118 -0.94 -31.03 28.26
N LEU A 119 0.34 -31.05 27.91
CA LEU A 119 0.83 -30.37 26.75
C LEU A 119 0.18 -31.13 25.59
N ALA A 120 -1.00 -30.63 25.17
CA ALA A 120 -1.47 -30.88 23.84
C ALA A 120 -0.32 -30.41 22.93
N THR A 121 0.39 -31.36 22.34
CA THR A 121 1.31 -31.09 21.24
C THR A 121 0.49 -30.40 20.18
N MET A 122 0.58 -29.05 20.13
CA MET A 122 0.14 -28.32 18.95
C MET A 122 0.86 -28.99 17.77
N PRO A 123 0.16 -29.34 16.70
CA PRO A 123 0.82 -29.89 15.53
C PRO A 123 1.93 -28.90 15.16
N ALA A 124 3.14 -29.41 14.96
CA ALA A 124 4.27 -28.62 14.53
C ALA A 124 3.79 -27.79 13.33
N LEU A 125 3.91 -26.45 13.42
CA LEU A 125 3.62 -25.58 12.29
C LEU A 125 4.53 -26.07 11.15
N GLU A 126 3.97 -26.75 10.16
CA GLU A 126 4.73 -27.12 8.97
C GLU A 126 5.16 -25.82 8.29
N ILE A 127 6.45 -25.52 8.37
CA ILE A 127 7.09 -24.42 7.69
C ILE A 127 6.93 -24.68 6.20
N THR A 128 5.98 -24.00 5.58
CA THR A 128 5.60 -24.33 4.21
C THR A 128 6.27 -23.39 3.23
N PRO A 129 7.05 -23.95 2.28
CA PRO A 129 7.45 -23.23 1.09
C PRO A 129 6.19 -22.73 0.35
N LEU A 130 6.36 -21.85 -0.64
CA LEU A 130 5.27 -21.41 -1.52
C LEU A 130 4.48 -22.62 -2.03
N ARG A 131 3.24 -22.76 -1.56
CA ARG A 131 2.32 -23.84 -1.97
C ARG A 131 1.41 -23.35 -3.08
N GLU A 132 1.11 -24.23 -4.00
CA GLU A 132 0.17 -23.99 -5.08
C GLU A 132 -1.23 -23.69 -4.51
N ILE A 133 -1.90 -22.65 -5.07
CA ILE A 133 -3.30 -22.37 -4.77
C ILE A 133 -4.14 -23.13 -5.80
N PRO A 134 -5.01 -24.04 -5.35
CA PRO A 134 -5.96 -24.68 -6.25
C PRO A 134 -6.97 -23.63 -6.74
N LEU A 135 -6.73 -23.07 -7.93
CA LEU A 135 -7.62 -22.06 -8.52
C LEU A 135 -8.82 -22.68 -9.23
N GLY A 136 -8.84 -23.99 -9.38
CA GLY A 136 -9.96 -24.72 -9.96
C GLY A 136 -10.42 -24.18 -11.32
N LEU A 137 -11.57 -23.50 -11.32
CA LEU A 137 -12.20 -22.96 -12.53
C LEU A 137 -11.61 -21.62 -13.03
N VAL A 138 -10.65 -21.02 -12.32
CA VAL A 138 -10.15 -19.66 -12.66
C VAL A 138 -9.29 -19.66 -13.93
N GLY A 139 -8.65 -20.77 -14.28
CA GLY A 139 -7.75 -20.85 -15.44
C GLY A 139 -6.48 -20.02 -15.25
N ASP A 140 -5.94 -19.43 -16.32
CA ASP A 140 -4.75 -18.59 -16.28
C ASP A 140 -5.02 -17.27 -15.53
N VAL A 141 -4.16 -16.94 -14.56
CA VAL A 141 -4.30 -15.74 -13.74
C VAL A 141 -3.58 -14.56 -14.40
N ALA A 142 -4.32 -13.49 -14.69
CA ALA A 142 -3.78 -12.22 -15.16
C ALA A 142 -3.42 -11.28 -14.00
N GLY A 143 -4.18 -11.33 -12.89
CA GLY A 143 -3.97 -10.44 -11.76
C GLY A 143 -4.63 -10.95 -10.48
N LEU A 144 -4.26 -10.33 -9.38
CA LEU A 144 -4.79 -10.67 -8.05
C LEU A 144 -4.75 -9.45 -7.17
N ALA A 145 -5.80 -9.28 -6.37
CA ALA A 145 -5.86 -8.30 -5.29
C ALA A 145 -6.37 -9.00 -4.02
N GLN A 146 -5.66 -8.78 -2.91
CA GLN A 146 -6.00 -9.40 -1.64
C GLN A 146 -5.97 -8.37 -0.52
N ALA A 147 -7.05 -8.31 0.24
CA ALA A 147 -7.12 -7.62 1.53
C ALA A 147 -6.84 -8.61 2.67
N ARG A 148 -7.11 -8.19 3.91
CA ARG A 148 -6.92 -9.05 5.09
C ARG A 148 -7.78 -10.30 5.03
N ASP A 149 -9.05 -10.14 4.68
CA ASP A 149 -10.09 -11.15 4.89
C ASP A 149 -10.76 -11.61 3.58
N PHE A 150 -10.37 -11.07 2.43
CA PHE A 150 -10.91 -11.45 1.12
C PHE A 150 -9.89 -11.28 -0.01
N MET A 151 -10.15 -11.98 -1.09
CA MET A 151 -9.29 -12.01 -2.28
C MET A 151 -10.13 -11.95 -3.55
N LEU A 152 -9.63 -11.21 -4.53
CA LEU A 152 -10.14 -11.19 -5.89
C LEU A 152 -9.05 -11.67 -6.85
N VAL A 153 -9.40 -12.55 -7.76
CA VAL A 153 -8.50 -13.06 -8.81
C VAL A 153 -9.06 -12.67 -10.17
N LEU A 154 -8.22 -12.08 -10.99
CA LEU A 154 -8.52 -11.75 -12.37
C LEU A 154 -7.96 -12.82 -13.29
N GLY A 155 -8.83 -13.51 -14.02
CA GLY A 155 -8.46 -14.45 -15.07
C GLY A 155 -7.92 -13.73 -16.31
N ALA A 156 -7.14 -14.43 -17.12
CA ALA A 156 -6.64 -13.91 -18.39
C ALA A 156 -7.77 -13.63 -19.40
N ASP A 157 -8.93 -14.27 -19.20
CA ASP A 157 -10.16 -14.06 -19.97
C ASP A 157 -10.93 -12.79 -19.56
N GLY A 158 -10.44 -12.03 -18.57
CA GLY A 158 -11.06 -10.81 -18.07
C GLY A 158 -12.19 -11.03 -17.05
N ARG A 159 -12.42 -12.25 -16.59
CA ARG A 159 -13.39 -12.55 -15.51
C ARG A 159 -12.75 -12.34 -14.15
N LEU A 160 -13.56 -11.91 -13.18
CA LEU A 160 -13.19 -11.82 -11.78
C LEU A 160 -13.79 -12.96 -10.97
N TRP A 161 -13.01 -13.44 -10.01
CA TRP A 161 -13.38 -14.47 -9.06
C TRP A 161 -13.08 -13.95 -7.65
N ALA A 162 -13.95 -14.28 -6.69
CA ALA A 162 -13.86 -13.80 -5.32
C ALA A 162 -14.00 -14.92 -4.30
N ARG A 163 -13.27 -14.82 -3.19
CA ARG A 163 -13.44 -15.65 -1.99
C ARG A 163 -13.10 -14.87 -0.73
N GLY A 164 -13.61 -15.30 0.40
CA GLY A 164 -13.33 -14.72 1.71
C GLY A 164 -14.55 -14.13 2.39
N LEU A 165 -14.33 -13.16 3.27
CA LEU A 165 -15.37 -12.46 4.01
C LEU A 165 -16.21 -11.58 3.08
N ASN A 166 -17.56 -11.56 3.31
CA ASN A 166 -18.53 -10.83 2.48
C ASN A 166 -19.55 -10.02 3.28
N THR A 167 -19.32 -9.79 4.56
CA THR A 167 -20.26 -9.08 5.45
C THR A 167 -20.57 -7.64 5.02
N ARG A 168 -19.75 -7.09 4.12
CA ARG A 168 -19.88 -5.74 3.54
C ARG A 168 -20.13 -5.79 2.03
N GLY A 169 -20.46 -6.95 1.46
CA GLY A 169 -20.61 -7.10 0.00
C GLY A 169 -19.31 -6.97 -0.78
N GLN A 170 -18.15 -7.05 -0.11
CA GLN A 170 -16.82 -6.82 -0.70
C GLN A 170 -16.42 -7.84 -1.75
N LEU A 171 -17.09 -8.97 -1.83
CA LEU A 171 -16.87 -9.96 -2.88
C LEU A 171 -17.59 -9.60 -4.19
N GLY A 172 -18.63 -8.75 -4.17
CA GLY A 172 -19.36 -8.36 -5.37
C GLY A 172 -20.30 -9.45 -5.96
N VAL A 173 -20.54 -10.53 -5.23
CA VAL A 173 -21.34 -11.69 -5.65
C VAL A 173 -22.76 -11.69 -5.06
N GLY A 174 -23.17 -10.60 -4.40
CA GLY A 174 -24.35 -10.52 -3.55
C GLY A 174 -24.04 -10.85 -2.09
N ILE A 175 -24.96 -10.55 -1.18
CA ILE A 175 -24.76 -10.70 0.28
C ILE A 175 -25.38 -11.99 0.85
N ALA A 176 -25.79 -12.94 0.01
CA ALA A 176 -26.43 -14.17 0.46
C ALA A 176 -25.58 -14.98 1.45
N GLN A 177 -24.26 -14.84 1.41
CA GLN A 177 -23.31 -15.51 2.30
C GLN A 177 -22.36 -14.49 2.90
N ALA A 178 -22.24 -14.51 4.24
CA ALA A 178 -21.29 -13.64 4.96
C ALA A 178 -19.82 -14.03 4.72
N GLN A 179 -19.56 -15.27 4.31
CA GLN A 179 -18.26 -15.82 3.99
C GLN A 179 -18.36 -16.82 2.83
N VAL A 180 -17.41 -16.78 1.93
CA VAL A 180 -17.31 -17.66 0.77
C VAL A 180 -15.94 -18.34 0.78
N ASN A 181 -15.93 -19.66 0.88
CA ASN A 181 -14.69 -20.44 1.00
C ASN A 181 -14.11 -20.84 -0.37
N ASP A 182 -14.94 -21.00 -1.38
CA ASP A 182 -14.54 -21.31 -2.76
C ASP A 182 -14.54 -20.05 -3.63
N PHE A 183 -13.84 -20.09 -4.75
CA PHE A 183 -13.88 -18.99 -5.70
C PHE A 183 -15.23 -18.94 -6.42
N LEU A 184 -15.97 -17.86 -6.25
CA LEU A 184 -17.19 -17.57 -6.97
C LEU A 184 -16.93 -16.53 -8.07
N PRO A 185 -17.49 -16.71 -9.28
CA PRO A 185 -17.37 -15.72 -10.34
C PRO A 185 -18.22 -14.49 -10.02
N LEU A 186 -17.67 -13.31 -10.31
CA LEU A 186 -18.44 -12.06 -10.29
C LEU A 186 -19.21 -11.87 -11.59
N PRO A 187 -20.33 -11.13 -11.55
CA PRO A 187 -21.02 -10.71 -12.77
C PRO A 187 -20.13 -9.75 -13.59
N GLY A 188 -20.26 -9.83 -14.89
CA GLY A 188 -19.46 -9.03 -15.83
C GLY A 188 -18.24 -9.77 -16.34
N HIS A 189 -17.56 -9.15 -17.28
CA HIS A 189 -16.34 -9.64 -17.94
C HIS A 189 -15.61 -8.45 -18.54
N ASP A 190 -14.46 -8.70 -19.17
CA ASP A 190 -13.57 -7.69 -19.76
C ASP A 190 -12.86 -6.80 -18.75
N TYR A 191 -12.77 -7.22 -17.50
CA TYR A 191 -11.90 -6.54 -16.54
C TYR A 191 -10.43 -6.70 -16.93
N GLN A 192 -9.64 -5.64 -16.72
CA GLN A 192 -8.19 -5.64 -16.96
C GLN A 192 -7.36 -5.37 -15.72
N ALA A 193 -7.99 -4.84 -14.65
CA ALA A 193 -7.33 -4.57 -13.39
C ALA A 193 -8.32 -4.64 -12.23
N VAL A 194 -7.81 -4.98 -11.04
CA VAL A 194 -8.57 -5.04 -9.80
C VAL A 194 -7.72 -4.49 -8.65
N ALA A 195 -8.35 -3.77 -7.73
CA ALA A 195 -7.77 -3.27 -6.50
C ALA A 195 -8.74 -3.51 -5.34
N VAL A 196 -8.20 -3.74 -4.13
CA VAL A 196 -9.01 -3.95 -2.93
C VAL A 196 -8.54 -3.03 -1.81
N GLY A 197 -9.50 -2.45 -1.11
CA GLY A 197 -9.29 -1.71 0.13
C GLY A 197 -9.57 -2.58 1.36
N GLY A 198 -9.86 -1.95 2.50
CA GLY A 198 -10.17 -2.67 3.73
C GLY A 198 -11.43 -3.53 3.62
N ALA A 199 -12.50 -3.01 3.01
CA ALA A 199 -13.77 -3.69 2.82
C ALA A 199 -14.51 -3.28 1.54
N HIS A 200 -13.82 -2.67 0.57
CA HIS A 200 -14.35 -2.34 -0.74
C HIS A 200 -13.39 -2.78 -1.84
N ALA A 201 -13.89 -2.84 -3.05
CA ALA A 201 -13.10 -3.23 -4.20
C ALA A 201 -13.38 -2.29 -5.38
N LEU A 202 -12.37 -2.14 -6.23
CA LEU A 202 -12.41 -1.42 -7.48
C LEU A 202 -11.96 -2.35 -8.61
N ALA A 203 -12.60 -2.24 -9.77
CA ALA A 203 -12.15 -2.89 -10.99
C ALA A 203 -12.18 -1.92 -12.17
N LEU A 204 -11.24 -2.09 -13.06
CA LEU A 204 -11.14 -1.34 -14.30
C LEU A 204 -11.41 -2.30 -15.47
N ASP A 205 -12.35 -1.95 -16.35
CA ASP A 205 -12.58 -2.71 -17.57
C ASP A 205 -11.71 -2.19 -18.73
N ARG A 206 -11.68 -2.93 -19.84
CA ARG A 206 -10.89 -2.60 -21.03
C ARG A 206 -11.39 -1.33 -21.74
N GLN A 207 -12.63 -0.90 -21.49
CA GLN A 207 -13.22 0.32 -22.01
C GLN A 207 -12.86 1.55 -21.17
N GLY A 208 -12.17 1.38 -20.04
CA GLY A 208 -11.80 2.46 -19.13
C GLY A 208 -12.92 2.83 -18.15
N ASN A 209 -13.95 2.00 -17.98
CA ASN A 209 -14.93 2.20 -16.92
C ASN A 209 -14.37 1.70 -15.58
N LEU A 210 -14.50 2.51 -14.54
CA LEU A 210 -14.22 2.16 -13.16
C LEU A 210 -15.48 1.64 -12.49
N TRP A 211 -15.37 0.46 -11.92
CA TRP A 211 -16.40 -0.23 -11.17
C TRP A 211 -16.02 -0.32 -9.70
N GLY A 212 -17.01 -0.23 -8.78
CA GLY A 212 -16.77 -0.39 -7.35
C GLY A 212 -17.90 -1.10 -6.65
N TRP A 213 -17.55 -1.78 -5.55
CA TRP A 213 -18.50 -2.48 -4.68
C TRP A 213 -17.91 -2.69 -3.28
N GLY A 214 -18.76 -3.13 -2.33
CA GLY A 214 -18.41 -3.35 -0.94
C GLY A 214 -18.93 -2.23 -0.02
N ASP A 215 -18.15 -1.92 0.99
CA ASP A 215 -18.47 -0.90 1.99
C ASP A 215 -18.43 0.52 1.40
N ASP A 216 -19.41 1.36 1.81
CA ASP A 216 -19.53 2.76 1.34
C ASP A 216 -19.87 3.73 2.48
N ARG A 217 -19.59 3.36 3.72
CA ARG A 217 -19.92 4.17 4.90
C ARG A 217 -19.20 5.52 4.95
N TYR A 218 -18.08 5.64 4.26
CA TYR A 218 -17.27 6.86 4.16
C TYR A 218 -17.30 7.49 2.76
N GLY A 219 -18.17 6.95 1.85
CA GLY A 219 -18.22 7.41 0.47
C GLY A 219 -17.11 6.83 -0.41
N GLN A 220 -16.41 5.76 0.02
CA GLN A 220 -15.29 5.18 -0.71
C GLN A 220 -15.65 4.57 -2.07
N LEU A 221 -16.94 4.43 -2.39
CA LEU A 221 -17.43 4.05 -3.71
C LEU A 221 -17.74 5.26 -4.62
N GLY A 222 -17.68 6.51 -4.11
CA GLY A 222 -17.81 7.69 -4.96
C GLY A 222 -19.18 7.89 -5.59
N ARG A 223 -20.27 7.48 -4.94
CA ARG A 223 -21.64 7.49 -5.49
C ARG A 223 -22.46 8.74 -5.12
N GLY A 224 -21.84 9.81 -4.65
CA GLY A 224 -22.49 11.05 -4.25
C GLY A 224 -23.08 11.06 -2.84
N ARG A 225 -22.96 9.96 -2.12
CA ARG A 225 -23.43 9.83 -0.73
C ARG A 225 -22.72 8.71 -0.01
N ALA A 226 -22.44 8.91 1.27
CA ALA A 226 -22.07 7.83 2.17
C ALA A 226 -23.30 6.94 2.42
N ASN A 227 -23.13 5.63 2.38
CA ASN A 227 -24.23 4.70 2.56
C ASN A 227 -23.85 3.56 3.50
N HIS A 228 -24.66 3.33 4.52
CA HIS A 228 -24.48 2.21 5.44
C HIS A 228 -24.93 0.86 4.84
N THR A 229 -25.73 0.87 3.76
CA THR A 229 -26.07 -0.34 3.01
C THR A 229 -24.93 -0.69 2.05
N PRO A 230 -24.31 -1.87 2.19
CA PRO A 230 -23.25 -2.30 1.30
C PRO A 230 -23.70 -2.38 -0.15
N GLN A 231 -22.81 -2.05 -1.07
CA GLN A 231 -22.98 -2.30 -2.50
C GLN A 231 -22.44 -3.70 -2.80
N ASP A 232 -23.30 -4.68 -2.93
CA ASP A 232 -22.93 -6.10 -3.03
C ASP A 232 -22.68 -6.60 -4.47
N ARG A 233 -22.73 -5.70 -5.45
CA ARG A 233 -22.46 -5.98 -6.87
C ARG A 233 -21.68 -4.83 -7.51
N PRO A 234 -20.84 -5.10 -8.52
CA PRO A 234 -20.13 -4.05 -9.23
C PRO A 234 -21.06 -2.96 -9.77
N THR A 235 -20.78 -1.70 -9.42
CA THR A 235 -21.50 -0.52 -9.92
C THR A 235 -20.50 0.42 -10.54
N ARG A 236 -20.84 1.01 -11.71
CA ARG A 236 -19.92 1.92 -12.40
C ARG A 236 -19.83 3.27 -11.67
N ILE A 237 -18.58 3.68 -11.37
CA ILE A 237 -18.26 4.92 -10.66
C ILE A 237 -17.86 6.03 -11.64
N ALA A 238 -16.94 5.73 -12.58
CA ALA A 238 -16.37 6.74 -13.48
C ALA A 238 -16.04 6.11 -14.85
N ARG A 239 -15.65 6.97 -15.78
CA ARG A 239 -15.21 6.62 -17.15
C ARG A 239 -13.83 7.23 -17.44
N ASP A 240 -13.22 6.76 -18.53
CA ASP A 240 -11.92 7.24 -19.02
C ASP A 240 -10.80 7.07 -17.99
N ILE A 241 -10.89 6.04 -17.13
CA ILE A 241 -9.90 5.73 -16.11
C ILE A 241 -8.81 4.83 -16.71
N VAL A 242 -7.55 5.11 -16.35
CA VAL A 242 -6.38 4.37 -16.81
C VAL A 242 -5.59 3.74 -15.65
N ALA A 243 -5.80 4.21 -14.42
CA ALA A 243 -5.19 3.65 -13.22
C ALA A 243 -6.10 3.88 -12.01
N MET A 244 -5.99 3.00 -11.01
CA MET A 244 -6.75 3.09 -9.77
C MET A 244 -5.97 2.50 -8.60
N ALA A 245 -6.30 2.92 -7.39
CA ALA A 245 -5.85 2.32 -6.14
C ALA A 245 -6.96 2.41 -5.08
N ALA A 246 -7.03 1.41 -4.22
CA ALA A 246 -7.95 1.37 -3.09
C ALA A 246 -7.13 1.33 -1.79
N GLY A 247 -7.30 2.34 -0.94
CA GLY A 247 -6.78 2.39 0.42
C GLY A 247 -7.69 1.66 1.41
N ASP A 248 -7.47 1.83 2.71
CA ASP A 248 -8.34 1.20 3.71
C ASP A 248 -9.79 1.63 3.52
N ARG A 249 -10.06 2.95 3.37
CA ARG A 249 -11.41 3.53 3.27
C ARG A 249 -11.50 4.70 2.29
N HIS A 250 -10.52 4.85 1.39
CA HIS A 250 -10.54 5.85 0.33
C HIS A 250 -10.10 5.23 -0.99
N SER A 251 -10.34 5.94 -2.05
CA SER A 251 -10.10 5.47 -3.41
C SER A 251 -9.42 6.55 -4.24
N LEU A 252 -8.52 6.13 -5.11
CA LEU A 252 -7.81 6.97 -6.06
C LEU A 252 -8.01 6.44 -7.48
N ALA A 253 -8.08 7.34 -8.45
CA ALA A 253 -8.07 6.98 -9.86
C ALA A 253 -7.33 8.04 -10.69
N ILE A 254 -6.74 7.61 -11.80
CA ILE A 254 -6.17 8.51 -12.79
C ILE A 254 -7.02 8.42 -14.05
N ARG A 255 -7.50 9.55 -14.49
CA ARG A 255 -8.22 9.68 -15.75
C ARG A 255 -7.24 9.76 -16.93
N LYS A 256 -7.69 9.41 -18.13
CA LYS A 256 -6.90 9.35 -19.36
C LYS A 256 -6.14 10.65 -19.69
N ASP A 257 -6.69 11.81 -19.33
CA ASP A 257 -6.04 13.11 -19.47
C ASP A 257 -4.91 13.36 -18.44
N GLY A 258 -4.81 12.51 -17.42
CA GLY A 258 -3.82 12.60 -16.34
C GLY A 258 -4.35 13.28 -15.08
N ALA A 259 -5.65 13.60 -15.02
CA ALA A 259 -6.27 14.10 -13.80
C ALA A 259 -6.29 13.00 -12.72
N LEU A 260 -5.80 13.34 -11.54
CA LEU A 260 -5.88 12.52 -10.33
C LEU A 260 -7.20 12.78 -9.62
N LEU A 261 -8.00 11.74 -9.46
CA LEU A 261 -9.25 11.74 -8.75
C LEU A 261 -9.07 11.03 -7.39
N ALA A 262 -9.71 11.55 -6.33
CA ALA A 262 -9.71 10.94 -5.01
C ALA A 262 -11.07 11.12 -4.33
N TRP A 263 -11.47 10.15 -3.48
CA TRP A 263 -12.72 10.16 -2.71
C TRP A 263 -12.68 9.15 -1.57
N GLY A 264 -13.64 9.22 -0.65
CA GLY A 264 -13.76 8.34 0.52
C GLY A 264 -13.47 9.04 1.83
N GLU A 265 -13.03 8.30 2.84
CA GLU A 265 -12.60 8.83 4.14
C GLU A 265 -11.46 9.84 3.94
N ASN A 266 -11.48 10.92 4.74
CA ASN A 266 -10.52 12.02 4.60
C ASN A 266 -10.06 12.61 5.95
N ARG A 267 -10.22 11.89 7.04
CA ARG A 267 -9.89 12.37 8.40
C ARG A 267 -8.43 12.78 8.60
N TRP A 268 -7.54 12.25 7.79
CA TRP A 268 -6.09 12.53 7.79
C TRP A 268 -5.66 13.39 6.60
N GLY A 269 -6.62 13.78 5.74
CA GLY A 269 -6.32 14.47 4.49
C GLY A 269 -5.96 13.51 3.34
N GLU A 270 -6.27 12.22 3.44
CA GLU A 270 -5.90 11.19 2.47
C GLU A 270 -6.52 11.36 1.08
N VAL A 271 -7.57 12.16 0.94
CA VAL A 271 -8.11 12.59 -0.35
C VAL A 271 -7.20 13.62 -1.01
N GLY A 272 -6.55 14.52 -0.25
CA GLY A 272 -5.57 15.47 -0.79
C GLY A 272 -6.16 16.78 -1.32
N ASN A 273 -7.43 17.07 -1.07
CA ASN A 273 -8.13 18.27 -1.54
C ASN A 273 -7.93 19.51 -0.65
N GLY A 274 -7.15 19.38 0.44
CA GLY A 274 -6.88 20.42 1.43
C GLY A 274 -7.88 20.49 2.58
N SER A 275 -8.84 19.55 2.64
CA SER A 275 -9.76 19.39 3.78
C SER A 275 -9.49 18.09 4.53
N GLN A 276 -10.21 17.86 5.62
CA GLN A 276 -10.27 16.59 6.37
C GLN A 276 -11.69 16.02 6.41
N GLU A 277 -12.58 16.56 5.58
CA GLU A 277 -13.95 16.09 5.44
C GLU A 277 -14.01 14.96 4.39
N SER A 278 -14.72 13.88 4.71
CA SER A 278 -14.93 12.76 3.79
C SER A 278 -15.61 13.22 2.50
N VAL A 279 -15.19 12.66 1.39
CA VAL A 279 -15.63 13.04 0.04
C VAL A 279 -16.38 11.87 -0.59
N THR A 280 -17.64 12.10 -0.94
CA THR A 280 -18.53 11.03 -1.42
C THR A 280 -18.61 10.91 -2.95
N GLU A 281 -17.94 11.80 -3.69
CA GLU A 281 -17.82 11.77 -5.15
C GLU A 281 -16.35 11.96 -5.55
N PRO A 282 -15.91 11.41 -6.70
CA PRO A 282 -14.57 11.66 -7.20
C PRO A 282 -14.29 13.15 -7.41
N VAL A 283 -13.32 13.71 -6.69
CA VAL A 283 -12.85 15.11 -6.86
C VAL A 283 -11.46 15.14 -7.48
N VAL A 284 -11.19 16.14 -8.31
CA VAL A 284 -9.86 16.34 -8.90
C VAL A 284 -8.92 16.90 -7.83
N VAL A 285 -7.80 16.22 -7.61
CA VAL A 285 -6.75 16.62 -6.64
C VAL A 285 -5.55 17.25 -7.35
N GLY A 286 -5.32 16.91 -8.61
CA GLY A 286 -4.22 17.42 -9.40
C GLY A 286 -4.21 16.83 -10.80
N GLU A 287 -3.24 17.26 -11.61
CA GLU A 287 -3.10 16.88 -13.02
C GLU A 287 -1.71 16.36 -13.35
N GLY A 288 -1.59 15.67 -14.49
CA GLY A 288 -0.31 15.16 -14.98
C GLY A 288 0.20 13.92 -14.27
N PHE A 289 -0.64 13.21 -13.52
CA PHE A 289 -0.29 11.97 -12.84
C PHE A 289 -0.36 10.76 -13.79
N ARG A 290 0.44 9.72 -13.46
CA ARG A 290 0.49 8.46 -14.21
C ARG A 290 0.44 7.21 -13.34
N ALA A 291 0.71 7.32 -12.04
CA ALA A 291 0.68 6.19 -11.10
C ALA A 291 0.17 6.65 -9.73
N VAL A 292 -0.59 5.79 -9.06
CA VAL A 292 -1.12 6.00 -7.72
C VAL A 292 -0.97 4.74 -6.88
N ALA A 293 -0.84 4.92 -5.56
CA ALA A 293 -0.96 3.86 -4.57
C ALA A 293 -1.66 4.44 -3.33
N ALA A 294 -2.45 3.62 -2.65
CA ALA A 294 -3.21 4.02 -1.48
C ALA A 294 -2.94 3.04 -0.33
N GLY A 295 -2.65 3.58 0.84
CA GLY A 295 -2.41 2.83 2.07
C GLY A 295 -3.53 3.01 3.10
N ALA A 296 -3.24 2.74 4.38
CA ALA A 296 -4.20 2.97 5.46
C ALA A 296 -4.18 4.45 5.88
N GLY A 297 -5.07 5.24 5.28
CA GLY A 297 -5.25 6.66 5.54
C GLY A 297 -4.20 7.55 4.88
N TYR A 298 -3.50 7.12 3.83
CA TYR A 298 -2.55 7.93 3.09
C TYR A 298 -2.47 7.52 1.61
N SER A 299 -1.96 8.42 0.81
CA SER A 299 -1.92 8.32 -0.64
C SER A 299 -0.54 8.67 -1.19
N LEU A 300 -0.14 7.99 -2.24
CA LEU A 300 1.09 8.23 -2.99
C LEU A 300 0.76 8.34 -4.48
N ALA A 301 1.44 9.23 -5.19
CA ALA A 301 1.30 9.34 -6.64
C ALA A 301 2.61 9.67 -7.33
N ILE A 302 2.75 9.26 -8.58
CA ILE A 302 3.87 9.64 -9.44
C ILE A 302 3.31 10.37 -10.65
N ASP A 303 3.87 11.53 -10.95
CA ASP A 303 3.49 12.29 -12.14
C ASP A 303 4.28 11.83 -13.40
N ARG A 304 3.95 12.42 -14.54
CA ARG A 304 4.58 12.11 -15.84
C ARG A 304 6.08 12.43 -15.88
N GLN A 305 6.56 13.33 -15.01
CA GLN A 305 7.98 13.67 -14.86
C GLN A 305 8.74 12.72 -13.94
N GLY A 306 8.05 11.76 -13.33
CA GLY A 306 8.64 10.80 -12.37
C GLY A 306 8.84 11.40 -10.98
N ARG A 307 8.14 12.49 -10.65
CA ARG A 307 8.13 13.07 -9.30
C ARG A 307 7.14 12.28 -8.44
N LEU A 308 7.58 11.93 -7.23
CA LEU A 308 6.78 11.23 -6.21
C LEU A 308 6.15 12.25 -5.26
N TRP A 309 4.86 12.11 -5.04
CA TRP A 309 4.04 12.92 -4.16
C TRP A 309 3.38 12.04 -3.11
N ALA A 310 3.21 12.57 -1.87
CA ALA A 310 2.57 11.88 -0.76
C ALA A 310 1.65 12.82 0.02
N TRP A 311 0.55 12.29 0.57
CA TRP A 311 -0.39 13.03 1.43
C TRP A 311 -1.23 12.07 2.28
N GLY A 312 -1.97 12.59 3.25
CA GLY A 312 -2.74 11.86 4.23
C GLY A 312 -1.99 11.74 5.56
N ARG A 313 -2.16 10.63 6.25
CA ARG A 313 -1.60 10.31 7.56
C ARG A 313 -0.08 10.21 7.51
N GLY A 314 0.62 10.97 8.38
CA GLY A 314 2.07 11.07 8.42
C GLY A 314 2.76 10.14 9.43
N GLU A 315 2.02 9.60 10.39
CA GLU A 315 2.52 8.75 11.48
C GLU A 315 3.50 7.67 11.01
N SER A 316 4.56 7.41 11.80
CA SER A 316 5.68 6.51 11.48
C SER A 316 6.44 6.89 10.21
N GLY A 317 6.30 8.12 9.70
CA GLY A 317 7.01 8.59 8.52
C GLY A 317 6.51 8.02 7.19
N ARG A 318 5.31 7.42 7.13
CA ARG A 318 4.77 6.74 5.92
C ARG A 318 4.65 7.62 4.67
N LEU A 319 4.65 8.95 4.85
CA LEU A 319 4.65 9.91 3.74
C LEU A 319 6.05 10.14 3.15
N GLY A 320 7.11 9.93 3.94
CA GLY A 320 8.49 10.18 3.48
C GLY A 320 8.90 11.66 3.47
N THR A 321 8.17 12.53 4.17
CA THR A 321 8.37 13.99 4.22
C THR A 321 9.50 14.45 5.14
N GLY A 322 10.16 13.51 5.85
CA GLY A 322 11.17 13.82 6.87
C GLY A 322 10.58 14.05 8.26
N ASN A 323 9.26 13.92 8.44
CA ASN A 323 8.56 14.06 9.71
C ASN A 323 7.29 13.17 9.72
N GLU A 324 6.51 13.22 10.81
CA GLU A 324 5.30 12.44 11.00
C GLU A 324 4.00 13.27 10.87
N ASN A 325 4.08 14.48 10.34
CA ASN A 325 2.92 15.36 10.20
C ASN A 325 2.00 14.88 9.07
N ASP A 326 0.70 14.91 9.32
CA ASP A 326 -0.33 14.69 8.31
C ASP A 326 -0.29 15.79 7.24
N GLN A 327 -0.63 15.44 6.03
CA GLN A 327 -0.65 16.36 4.89
C GLN A 327 -1.99 16.29 4.17
N SER A 328 -2.76 17.36 4.20
CA SER A 328 -4.06 17.42 3.51
C SER A 328 -3.95 17.75 2.01
N ARG A 329 -2.75 17.98 1.49
CA ARG A 329 -2.44 18.23 0.08
C ARG A 329 -1.22 17.42 -0.35
N PRO A 330 -1.09 17.05 -1.64
CA PRO A 330 0.10 16.39 -2.15
C PRO A 330 1.38 17.19 -1.88
N VAL A 331 2.38 16.55 -1.24
CA VAL A 331 3.71 17.09 -0.97
C VAL A 331 4.73 16.32 -1.79
N LEU A 332 5.67 17.04 -2.43
CA LEU A 332 6.74 16.44 -3.22
C LEU A 332 7.76 15.74 -2.31
N ILE A 333 8.03 14.46 -2.58
CA ILE A 333 8.97 13.63 -1.84
C ILE A 333 10.33 13.51 -2.57
N GLY A 334 10.30 13.40 -3.90
CA GLY A 334 11.52 13.26 -4.69
C GLY A 334 11.24 13.00 -6.17
N ASN A 335 12.31 12.72 -6.92
CA ASN A 335 12.27 12.57 -8.38
C ASN A 335 12.88 11.24 -8.84
N GLY A 336 12.65 10.88 -10.11
CA GLY A 336 13.28 9.72 -10.73
C GLY A 336 12.61 8.39 -10.42
N TYR A 337 11.37 8.40 -9.92
CA TYR A 337 10.60 7.19 -9.61
C TYR A 337 9.75 6.73 -10.80
N ARG A 338 9.66 5.41 -10.98
CA ARG A 338 8.79 4.80 -12.00
C ARG A 338 7.56 4.12 -11.42
N SER A 339 7.62 3.61 -10.19
CA SER A 339 6.52 2.91 -9.53
C SER A 339 6.54 3.14 -8.03
N VAL A 340 5.37 3.03 -7.41
CA VAL A 340 5.13 3.24 -5.99
C VAL A 340 4.16 2.20 -5.46
N THR A 341 4.35 1.79 -4.22
CA THR A 341 3.49 0.85 -3.48
C THR A 341 3.28 1.38 -2.07
N ALA A 342 2.06 1.33 -1.61
CA ALA A 342 1.64 1.68 -0.26
C ALA A 342 1.02 0.46 0.44
N SER A 343 1.18 0.37 1.75
CA SER A 343 0.54 -0.64 2.58
C SER A 343 -0.06 -0.02 3.85
N THR A 344 -0.07 -0.74 4.98
CA THR A 344 -0.66 -0.22 6.22
C THR A 344 0.07 1.03 6.73
N ALA A 345 1.39 0.97 6.86
CA ALA A 345 2.21 2.07 7.37
C ALA A 345 3.60 2.13 6.75
N GLN A 346 3.87 1.36 5.69
CA GLN A 346 5.12 1.38 4.96
C GLN A 346 4.88 1.68 3.47
N SER A 347 5.84 2.34 2.89
CA SER A 347 5.83 2.81 1.51
C SER A 347 7.08 2.36 0.78
N PHE A 348 6.93 2.03 -0.49
CA PHE A 348 8.02 1.62 -1.36
C PHE A 348 7.94 2.35 -2.68
N ALA A 349 9.09 2.65 -3.27
CA ALA A 349 9.18 3.14 -4.64
C ALA A 349 10.34 2.49 -5.38
N ILE A 350 10.19 2.33 -6.68
CA ILE A 350 11.26 1.85 -7.55
C ILE A 350 11.67 2.99 -8.48
N GLY A 351 12.95 3.32 -8.48
CA GLY A 351 13.55 4.29 -9.37
C GLY A 351 13.56 3.82 -10.82
N GLN A 352 13.78 4.73 -11.75
CA GLN A 352 13.92 4.42 -13.18
C GLN A 352 15.10 3.47 -13.45
N ASP A 353 16.14 3.55 -12.62
CA ASP A 353 17.32 2.67 -12.62
C ASP A 353 17.10 1.30 -11.99
N GLY A 354 15.91 1.03 -11.41
CA GLY A 354 15.58 -0.20 -10.71
C GLY A 354 16.03 -0.23 -9.25
N THR A 355 16.43 0.91 -8.67
CA THR A 355 16.70 1.03 -7.24
C THR A 355 15.39 0.95 -6.46
N LEU A 356 15.33 0.09 -5.44
CA LEU A 356 14.23 -0.01 -4.49
C LEU A 356 14.50 0.92 -3.31
N TRP A 357 13.51 1.74 -3.00
CA TRP A 357 13.44 2.64 -1.86
C TRP A 357 12.31 2.24 -0.93
N ALA A 358 12.48 2.40 0.39
CA ALA A 358 11.48 2.12 1.40
C ALA A 358 11.48 3.20 2.49
N TRP A 359 10.30 3.44 3.09
CA TRP A 359 10.13 4.34 4.23
C TRP A 359 8.83 4.02 4.97
N GLY A 360 8.65 4.62 6.16
CA GLY A 360 7.53 4.36 7.03
C GLY A 360 7.90 3.44 8.19
N SER A 361 6.90 2.71 8.70
CA SER A 361 7.05 1.82 9.86
C SER A 361 7.99 0.65 9.60
N ASN A 362 8.84 0.31 10.60
CA ASN A 362 9.88 -0.71 10.48
C ASN A 362 10.06 -1.63 11.73
N LEU A 363 9.14 -1.62 12.66
CA LEU A 363 9.26 -2.39 13.92
C LEU A 363 9.58 -3.88 13.72
N LEU A 364 9.14 -4.47 12.61
CA LEU A 364 9.36 -5.89 12.26
C LEU A 364 10.32 -6.07 11.08
N GLY A 365 11.15 -5.03 10.78
CA GLY A 365 12.10 -5.07 9.67
C GLY A 365 11.45 -5.03 8.28
N GLN A 366 10.19 -4.61 8.19
CA GLN A 366 9.41 -4.62 6.95
C GLN A 366 9.92 -3.69 5.85
N LEU A 367 10.81 -2.73 6.16
CA LEU A 367 11.49 -1.91 5.17
C LEU A 367 12.66 -2.63 4.50
N GLY A 368 13.31 -3.57 5.20
CA GLY A 368 14.41 -4.34 4.65
C GLY A 368 15.77 -3.63 4.69
N ASP A 369 15.91 -2.56 5.47
CA ASP A 369 17.15 -1.76 5.58
C ASP A 369 18.16 -2.33 6.58
N GLY A 370 17.80 -3.40 7.31
CA GLY A 370 18.63 -4.06 8.31
C GLY A 370 18.45 -3.54 9.73
N THR A 371 17.42 -2.72 9.98
CA THR A 371 17.10 -2.15 11.28
C THR A 371 15.64 -2.42 11.67
N HIS A 372 15.28 -2.00 12.90
CA HIS A 372 13.89 -1.93 13.37
C HIS A 372 13.40 -0.47 13.49
N GLU A 373 14.13 0.48 12.93
CA GLU A 373 13.84 1.90 13.06
C GLU A 373 12.93 2.38 11.93
N ASP A 374 11.88 3.11 12.28
CA ASP A 374 11.01 3.79 11.32
C ASP A 374 11.85 4.77 10.47
N ARG A 375 11.51 4.92 9.20
CA ARG A 375 12.19 5.86 8.29
C ARG A 375 11.25 6.98 7.88
N LEU A 376 11.59 8.18 8.29
CA LEU A 376 10.81 9.38 7.96
C LEU A 376 11.02 9.87 6.52
N SER A 377 12.06 9.35 5.84
CA SER A 377 12.40 9.66 4.45
C SER A 377 12.79 8.40 3.70
N PRO A 378 12.68 8.36 2.36
CA PRO A 378 13.06 7.19 1.55
C PRO A 378 14.51 6.78 1.77
N VAL A 379 14.74 5.50 2.13
CA VAL A 379 16.06 4.88 2.24
C VAL A 379 16.24 3.80 1.17
N LYS A 380 17.47 3.67 0.65
CA LYS A 380 17.80 2.67 -0.38
C LYS A 380 17.88 1.28 0.23
N ILE A 381 17.17 0.32 -0.38
CA ILE A 381 17.13 -1.10 0.03
C ILE A 381 18.01 -1.97 -0.89
N GLY A 382 17.97 -1.73 -2.18
CA GLY A 382 18.72 -2.52 -3.15
C GLY A 382 18.51 -2.05 -4.58
N SER A 383 18.98 -2.83 -5.55
CA SER A 383 18.87 -2.51 -6.97
C SER A 383 18.41 -3.70 -7.81
N GLY A 384 18.05 -3.44 -9.08
CA GLY A 384 17.59 -4.48 -10.02
C GLY A 384 16.13 -4.91 -9.86
N TYR A 385 15.37 -4.25 -8.98
CA TYR A 385 13.96 -4.55 -8.76
C TYR A 385 13.08 -4.04 -9.91
N VAL A 386 12.09 -4.88 -10.28
CA VAL A 386 11.08 -4.55 -11.29
C VAL A 386 9.69 -4.38 -10.66
N ALA A 387 9.44 -5.03 -9.53
CA ALA A 387 8.20 -4.89 -8.77
C ALA A 387 8.49 -5.07 -7.27
N VAL A 388 7.64 -4.48 -6.43
CA VAL A 388 7.55 -4.69 -4.99
C VAL A 388 6.09 -4.77 -4.59
N ALA A 389 5.76 -5.69 -3.71
CA ALA A 389 4.45 -5.82 -3.08
C ALA A 389 4.64 -5.82 -1.56
N ALA A 390 3.71 -5.18 -0.85
CA ALA A 390 3.79 -5.02 0.59
C ALA A 390 2.53 -5.55 1.27
N GLY A 391 2.71 -6.42 2.25
CA GLY A 391 1.69 -6.84 3.20
C GLY A 391 1.62 -5.89 4.40
N GLY A 392 0.96 -6.31 5.49
CA GLY A 392 0.82 -5.51 6.71
C GLY A 392 2.17 -5.21 7.39
N ALA A 393 3.05 -6.21 7.46
CA ALA A 393 4.34 -6.12 8.14
C ALA A 393 5.46 -6.92 7.44
N HIS A 394 5.31 -7.22 6.14
CA HIS A 394 6.31 -7.87 5.32
C HIS A 394 6.28 -7.32 3.91
N ALA A 395 7.30 -7.59 3.13
CA ALA A 395 7.37 -7.18 1.75
C ALA A 395 8.03 -8.24 0.87
N VAL A 396 7.69 -8.20 -0.41
CA VAL A 396 8.20 -9.11 -1.45
C VAL A 396 8.66 -8.30 -2.64
N GLY A 397 9.85 -8.56 -3.13
CA GLY A 397 10.44 -7.91 -4.28
C GLY A 397 10.74 -8.88 -5.42
N LEU A 398 10.46 -8.48 -6.65
CA LEU A 398 10.80 -9.19 -7.87
C LEU A 398 11.92 -8.46 -8.59
N GLN A 399 13.00 -9.15 -8.90
CA GLN A 399 14.09 -8.62 -9.73
C GLN A 399 13.92 -9.01 -11.19
N ARG A 400 14.63 -8.32 -12.07
CA ARG A 400 14.56 -8.49 -13.54
C ARG A 400 14.93 -9.90 -14.01
N ASP A 401 15.76 -10.61 -13.25
CA ASP A 401 16.17 -11.98 -13.54
C ASP A 401 15.14 -13.05 -13.10
N GLY A 402 13.98 -12.63 -12.59
CA GLY A 402 12.94 -13.49 -12.05
C GLY A 402 13.21 -13.97 -10.62
N SER A 403 14.23 -13.42 -9.94
CA SER A 403 14.49 -13.71 -8.53
C SER A 403 13.44 -13.02 -7.66
N VAL A 404 12.87 -13.75 -6.69
CA VAL A 404 11.94 -13.23 -5.67
C VAL A 404 12.65 -13.18 -4.33
N TRP A 405 12.48 -12.05 -3.66
CA TRP A 405 13.06 -11.73 -2.36
C TRP A 405 11.94 -11.36 -1.39
N ALA A 406 12.06 -11.77 -0.12
CA ALA A 406 11.08 -11.45 0.93
C ALA A 406 11.79 -10.98 2.20
N TRP A 407 11.14 -10.10 2.97
CA TRP A 407 11.65 -9.55 4.22
C TRP A 407 10.53 -9.02 5.11
N GLY A 408 10.84 -8.71 6.38
CA GLY A 408 9.91 -8.28 7.41
C GLY A 408 9.48 -9.45 8.29
N SER A 409 8.28 -9.36 8.83
CA SER A 409 7.68 -10.35 9.72
C SER A 409 7.52 -11.72 9.07
N ASN A 410 7.82 -12.79 9.85
CA ASN A 410 7.76 -14.17 9.40
C ASN A 410 7.09 -15.15 10.39
N GLY A 411 6.44 -14.66 11.43
CA GLY A 411 5.87 -15.49 12.49
C GLY A 411 4.87 -16.57 12.06
N VAL A 412 4.35 -16.51 10.82
CA VAL A 412 3.47 -17.53 10.21
C VAL A 412 4.04 -18.11 8.90
N GLY A 413 5.34 -17.93 8.66
CA GLY A 413 6.02 -18.45 7.46
C GLY A 413 5.74 -17.67 6.18
N GLN A 414 5.29 -16.40 6.30
CA GLN A 414 4.92 -15.58 5.14
C GLN A 414 6.10 -15.23 4.22
N LEU A 415 7.33 -15.32 4.68
CA LEU A 415 8.51 -15.09 3.84
C LEU A 415 8.88 -16.29 2.96
N ALA A 416 8.29 -17.48 3.21
CA ALA A 416 8.54 -18.70 2.42
C ALA A 416 10.02 -19.11 2.34
N ASP A 417 10.84 -18.71 3.31
CA ASP A 417 12.29 -19.00 3.36
C ASP A 417 12.64 -20.28 4.15
N GLY A 418 11.62 -21.01 4.60
CA GLY A 418 11.78 -22.24 5.39
C GLY A 418 12.00 -22.00 6.88
N SER A 419 11.84 -20.76 7.36
CA SER A 419 11.94 -20.37 8.77
C SER A 419 10.65 -19.68 9.25
N LEU A 420 10.60 -19.36 10.56
CA LEU A 420 9.61 -18.47 11.16
C LEU A 420 10.28 -17.18 11.70
N ASP A 421 11.56 -17.00 11.39
CA ASP A 421 12.32 -15.84 11.86
C ASP A 421 12.08 -14.63 10.96
N ASP A 422 11.89 -13.47 11.55
CA ASP A 422 11.80 -12.19 10.83
C ASP A 422 13.10 -11.90 10.08
N ARG A 423 13.00 -11.22 8.94
CA ARG A 423 14.15 -10.83 8.13
C ARG A 423 14.25 -9.31 8.01
N LEU A 424 15.32 -8.75 8.56
CA LEU A 424 15.58 -7.31 8.49
C LEU A 424 16.13 -6.86 7.11
N ARG A 425 16.54 -7.81 6.27
CA ARG A 425 17.07 -7.57 4.93
C ARG A 425 16.43 -8.53 3.93
N PRO A 426 16.29 -8.12 2.65
CA PRO A 426 15.79 -9.02 1.62
C PRO A 426 16.52 -10.35 1.58
N ALA A 427 15.79 -11.46 1.74
CA ALA A 427 16.27 -12.83 1.56
C ALA A 427 15.66 -13.41 0.28
N ARG A 428 16.49 -14.08 -0.55
CA ARG A 428 15.99 -14.68 -1.78
C ARG A 428 15.24 -15.97 -1.49
N ILE A 429 13.98 -16.03 -1.94
CA ILE A 429 13.08 -17.16 -1.72
C ILE A 429 12.86 -18.02 -2.98
N GLY A 430 13.30 -17.55 -4.17
CA GLY A 430 13.15 -18.33 -5.39
C GLY A 430 13.61 -17.61 -6.65
N ARG A 431 13.48 -18.30 -7.79
CA ARG A 431 13.81 -17.81 -9.13
C ARG A 431 12.80 -18.28 -10.17
N GLY A 432 12.76 -17.58 -11.31
CA GLY A 432 11.90 -17.93 -12.44
C GLY A 432 10.45 -17.50 -12.25
N TYR A 433 10.22 -16.54 -11.35
CA TYR A 433 8.91 -15.95 -11.12
C TYR A 433 8.68 -14.75 -12.04
N ASP A 434 7.44 -14.53 -12.41
CA ASP A 434 7.00 -13.45 -13.30
C ASP A 434 5.96 -12.52 -12.66
N PHE A 435 5.47 -12.87 -11.47
CA PHE A 435 4.50 -12.08 -10.70
C PHE A 435 4.72 -12.27 -9.20
N ILE A 436 4.50 -11.20 -8.44
CA ILE A 436 4.48 -11.20 -6.97
C ILE A 436 3.27 -10.45 -6.45
N GLY A 437 2.82 -10.84 -5.25
CA GLY A 437 1.84 -10.14 -4.43
C GLY A 437 2.17 -10.35 -2.97
N ALA A 438 1.82 -9.38 -2.15
CA ALA A 438 1.80 -9.53 -0.70
C ALA A 438 0.47 -8.99 -0.22
N ALA A 439 -0.15 -9.65 0.73
CA ALA A 439 -1.49 -9.30 1.08
C ALA A 439 -1.79 -9.53 2.54
N GLY A 440 -2.71 -8.71 3.04
CA GLY A 440 -3.15 -8.74 4.41
C GLY A 440 -1.97 -8.64 5.39
N ALA A 441 -2.13 -9.19 6.57
CA ALA A 441 -1.07 -9.17 7.57
C ALA A 441 0.07 -10.16 7.27
N ALA A 442 -0.18 -11.24 6.51
CA ALA A 442 0.68 -12.40 6.61
C ALA A 442 0.70 -13.37 5.40
N SER A 443 0.51 -12.90 4.18
CA SER A 443 0.55 -13.78 2.99
C SER A 443 1.45 -13.23 1.89
N THR A 444 2.32 -14.08 1.36
CA THR A 444 3.12 -13.84 0.16
C THR A 444 2.58 -14.67 -0.99
N LEU A 445 2.49 -14.05 -2.15
CA LEU A 445 2.03 -14.64 -3.40
C LEU A 445 3.11 -14.51 -4.46
N ALA A 446 3.31 -15.54 -5.24
CA ALA A 446 4.21 -15.51 -6.39
C ALA A 446 3.71 -16.44 -7.49
N ARG A 447 3.86 -16.05 -8.76
CA ARG A 447 3.49 -16.85 -9.92
C ARG A 447 4.73 -17.28 -10.66
N ARG A 448 4.76 -18.55 -11.02
CA ARG A 448 5.79 -19.17 -11.85
C ARG A 448 5.12 -20.15 -12.82
N ASP A 449 5.44 -20.06 -14.10
CA ASP A 449 4.91 -20.92 -15.16
C ASP A 449 3.37 -20.97 -15.20
N GLY A 450 2.72 -19.81 -14.97
CA GLY A 450 1.25 -19.68 -14.88
C GLY A 450 0.65 -20.11 -13.55
N VAL A 451 1.38 -20.82 -12.69
CA VAL A 451 0.90 -21.34 -11.41
C VAL A 451 1.12 -20.33 -10.30
N LEU A 452 0.03 -19.96 -9.62
CA LEU A 452 0.06 -19.08 -8.45
C LEU A 452 0.36 -19.91 -7.19
N ARG A 453 1.30 -19.43 -6.38
CA ARG A 453 1.72 -20.04 -5.11
C ARG A 453 1.61 -19.03 -3.98
N MET A 454 1.32 -19.53 -2.78
CA MET A 454 1.17 -18.73 -1.57
C MET A 454 1.95 -19.34 -0.41
N ALA A 455 2.47 -18.46 0.46
CA ALA A 455 3.02 -18.82 1.78
C ALA A 455 2.42 -17.92 2.85
N GLY A 456 2.50 -18.35 4.12
CA GLY A 456 1.97 -17.64 5.27
C GLY A 456 0.57 -18.06 5.67
N ALA A 457 -0.15 -17.17 6.36
CA ALA A 457 -1.50 -17.44 6.83
C ALA A 457 -2.46 -17.68 5.65
N ARG A 458 -3.19 -18.78 5.69
CA ARG A 458 -4.25 -19.06 4.72
C ARG A 458 -5.41 -18.10 4.96
N LEU A 459 -5.95 -17.53 3.87
CA LEU A 459 -7.28 -16.94 3.90
C LEU A 459 -8.29 -18.05 4.18
N LEU A 460 -8.74 -18.12 5.43
CA LEU A 460 -9.82 -18.98 5.91
C LEU A 460 -9.61 -20.48 5.59
N GLN A 461 -9.31 -21.25 6.63
CA GLN A 461 -9.53 -22.70 6.61
C GLN A 461 -11.01 -22.98 6.64
#